data_13c009ba973f83371a555bcda08ec167
#
_entry.id   13c009ba973f83371a555bcda08ec167
#
_cell.length_a   1.000
_cell.length_b   1.000
_cell.length_c   1.000
_cell.angle_alpha   90.00
_cell.angle_beta   90.00
_cell.angle_gamma   90.00
#
_symmetry.space_group_name_H-M   'P 1'
#
loop_
_entity.id
_entity.type
_entity.pdbx_description
1 polymer ?
#
loop_
_entity_poly.entity_id
_entity_poly.type
_entity_poly.pdbx_seq_one_letter_code
_entity_poly.pdbx_strand_id
1 'polypeptide(L)'
;MLSKEEVLNRLKGVIYPGFEKDIVSFGFVKNVEIGEKILIEVEIVSSNPDVANELRTDIKRVMGSNECVVSIIQPKIPEEKSNTQSGKNIAPQIKNFVMVSSGKGGVGKSTTTLNLAISMAKLGKKVGILDADIYGPNIPRMLGEVGTQPQVVGNKLKPILTHGVEMMSMGVLMEEGMSLIWRGSMIMKAIEQLLKDVFWSELDVLFLDMPPGTGDAQLTLAQSVPVTAGVCVTTPQVVALDDSKRALDMFEKLHIPIAGVIENMSGFICPESGKEYDIFGKGTTEEVAKAYDTEVLAEIPIEPAVRVGGDSGKPVSFYEPNSVTAKRYEKAAARLWEIIENINDDGGADNSSIQPVMDGKSACSK
;
A
#
# COMPACT_ATOMS: atom_id res chain seq x y z
N MET A 1 19.92 37.62 25.44
CA MET A 1 18.94 36.72 24.77
C MET A 1 19.71 35.74 23.89
N LEU A 2 19.36 34.46 23.92
CA LEU A 2 20.02 33.48 23.08
C LEU A 2 19.63 33.71 21.60
N SER A 3 20.57 33.52 20.68
CA SER A 3 20.27 33.50 19.24
C SER A 3 19.64 32.16 18.84
N LYS A 4 18.96 32.11 17.68
CA LYS A 4 18.40 30.87 17.15
C LYS A 4 19.45 29.78 16.94
N GLU A 5 20.65 30.14 16.52
CA GLU A 5 21.79 29.23 16.35
C GLU A 5 22.26 28.67 17.69
N GLU A 6 22.32 29.49 18.72
CA GLU A 6 22.70 29.03 20.09
C GLU A 6 21.67 28.06 20.67
N VAL A 7 20.37 28.29 20.41
CA VAL A 7 19.31 27.36 20.82
C VAL A 7 19.47 26.04 20.09
N LEU A 8 19.65 26.05 18.75
CA LEU A 8 19.85 24.82 17.98
C LEU A 8 21.10 24.05 18.40
N ASN A 9 22.20 24.76 18.71
CA ASN A 9 23.40 24.12 19.23
C ASN A 9 23.21 23.45 20.61
N ARG A 10 22.41 24.04 21.50
CA ARG A 10 22.06 23.39 22.76
C ARG A 10 21.19 22.17 22.56
N LEU A 11 20.23 22.23 21.61
CA LEU A 11 19.33 21.12 21.27
C LEU A 11 20.05 19.92 20.67
N LYS A 12 21.25 20.08 20.09
CA LYS A 12 22.14 18.95 19.71
C LYS A 12 22.59 18.11 20.90
N GLY A 13 22.48 18.62 22.15
CA GLY A 13 22.71 17.84 23.36
C GLY A 13 21.53 16.95 23.77
N VAL A 14 20.39 17.01 23.07
CA VAL A 14 19.20 16.17 23.32
C VAL A 14 19.22 14.98 22.38
N ILE A 15 19.54 13.83 22.94
CA ILE A 15 19.52 12.55 22.19
C ILE A 15 18.10 12.01 22.15
N TYR A 16 17.69 11.52 20.96
CA TYR A 16 16.37 10.92 20.85
C TYR A 16 16.33 9.55 21.55
N PRO A 17 15.35 9.29 22.45
CA PRO A 17 15.30 8.06 23.24
C PRO A 17 15.37 6.79 22.37
N GLY A 18 16.32 5.91 22.71
CA GLY A 18 16.58 4.67 21.97
C GLY A 18 17.51 4.81 20.75
N PHE A 19 18.12 5.98 20.53
CA PHE A 19 19.05 6.24 19.43
C PHE A 19 20.32 6.96 19.92
N GLU A 20 21.38 6.88 19.14
CA GLU A 20 22.65 7.62 19.41
C GLU A 20 22.70 9.00 18.73
N LYS A 21 21.58 9.47 18.16
CA LYS A 21 21.53 10.69 17.35
C LYS A 21 20.61 11.74 18.00
N ASP A 22 21.01 13.02 17.91
CA ASP A 22 20.29 14.15 18.47
C ASP A 22 19.06 14.56 17.65
N ILE A 23 18.10 15.26 18.28
CA ILE A 23 16.83 15.68 17.66
C ILE A 23 16.99 16.72 16.55
N VAL A 24 18.08 17.48 16.53
CA VAL A 24 18.37 18.46 15.46
C VAL A 24 18.85 17.74 14.21
N SER A 25 19.79 16.80 14.39
CA SER A 25 20.32 15.97 13.31
C SER A 25 19.29 15.01 12.70
N PHE A 26 18.25 14.66 13.44
CA PHE A 26 17.09 13.95 12.93
C PHE A 26 16.10 14.85 12.15
N GLY A 27 16.24 16.17 12.23
CA GLY A 27 15.30 17.10 11.62
C GLY A 27 13.94 17.19 12.34
N PHE A 28 13.88 16.78 13.62
CA PHE A 28 12.66 16.83 14.42
C PHE A 28 12.33 18.23 14.92
N VAL A 29 13.31 19.13 15.06
CA VAL A 29 13.09 20.53 15.43
C VAL A 29 12.56 21.27 14.19
N LYS A 30 11.27 21.62 14.20
CA LYS A 30 10.58 22.28 13.07
C LYS A 30 10.67 23.79 13.16
N ASN A 31 10.48 24.34 14.33
CA ASN A 31 10.51 25.77 14.53
C ASN A 31 11.17 26.16 15.88
N VAL A 32 11.86 27.30 15.86
CA VAL A 32 12.40 27.96 17.05
C VAL A 32 12.13 29.46 16.91
N GLU A 33 11.30 30.00 17.80
CA GLU A 33 10.96 31.43 17.87
C GLU A 33 11.51 32.02 19.17
N ILE A 34 12.12 33.19 19.05
CA ILE A 34 12.75 33.92 20.17
C ILE A 34 11.89 35.16 20.47
N GLY A 35 11.24 35.15 21.62
CA GLY A 35 10.44 36.25 22.15
C GLY A 35 10.72 36.46 23.63
N GLU A 36 9.70 36.86 24.39
CA GLU A 36 9.79 36.90 25.87
C GLU A 36 10.12 35.52 26.45
N LYS A 37 9.64 34.47 25.80
CA LYS A 37 9.97 33.07 26.04
C LYS A 37 10.41 32.42 24.74
N ILE A 38 11.28 31.42 24.79
CA ILE A 38 11.73 30.69 23.63
C ILE A 38 10.70 29.60 23.33
N LEU A 39 10.08 29.67 22.14
CA LEU A 39 9.16 28.62 21.66
C LEU A 39 9.96 27.61 20.83
N ILE A 40 9.89 26.34 21.21
CA ILE A 40 10.55 25.24 20.51
C ILE A 40 9.48 24.24 20.09
N GLU A 41 9.35 24.06 18.79
CA GLU A 41 8.42 23.11 18.21
C GLU A 41 9.18 21.89 17.66
N VAL A 42 8.85 20.72 18.20
CA VAL A 42 9.49 19.44 17.85
C VAL A 42 8.43 18.49 17.36
N GLU A 43 8.57 18.00 16.13
CA GLU A 43 7.69 16.98 15.55
C GLU A 43 8.39 15.63 15.65
N ILE A 44 7.84 14.71 16.45
CA ILE A 44 8.39 13.39 16.65
C ILE A 44 7.51 12.32 15.99
N VAL A 45 8.14 11.19 15.70
CA VAL A 45 7.46 10.06 15.03
C VAL A 45 6.92 9.02 16.00
N SER A 46 7.25 9.14 17.29
CA SER A 46 6.74 8.24 18.34
C SER A 46 5.41 8.76 18.90
N SER A 47 4.40 7.89 18.90
CA SER A 47 3.12 8.15 19.59
C SER A 47 3.18 7.83 21.09
N ASN A 48 4.32 7.28 21.59
CA ASN A 48 4.48 6.96 23.00
C ASN A 48 4.58 8.25 23.84
N PRO A 49 3.66 8.50 24.79
CA PRO A 49 3.70 9.68 25.67
C PRO A 49 4.98 9.77 26.49
N ASP A 50 5.59 8.64 26.87
CA ASP A 50 6.81 8.60 27.68
C ASP A 50 7.99 9.22 26.92
N VAL A 51 8.13 8.94 25.62
CA VAL A 51 9.15 9.55 24.76
C VAL A 51 8.98 11.06 24.67
N ALA A 52 7.75 11.54 24.52
CA ALA A 52 7.48 13.00 24.50
C ALA A 52 7.80 13.66 25.83
N ASN A 53 7.49 13.01 26.96
CA ASN A 53 7.79 13.53 28.30
C ASN A 53 9.28 13.56 28.57
N GLU A 54 10.01 12.53 28.19
CA GLU A 54 11.47 12.45 28.30
C GLU A 54 12.14 13.56 27.49
N LEU A 55 11.77 13.71 26.22
CA LEU A 55 12.27 14.78 25.35
C LEU A 55 11.95 16.17 25.89
N ARG A 56 10.74 16.39 26.42
CA ARG A 56 10.36 17.66 27.02
C ARG A 56 11.23 17.99 28.25
N THR A 57 11.56 16.97 29.02
CA THR A 57 12.43 17.11 30.22
C THR A 57 13.87 17.43 29.81
N ASP A 58 14.39 16.70 28.79
CA ASP A 58 15.76 16.89 28.32
C ASP A 58 15.95 18.24 27.61
N ILE A 59 14.98 18.68 26.82
CA ILE A 59 14.99 20.01 26.19
C ILE A 59 15.04 21.08 27.27
N LYS A 60 14.20 21.00 28.32
CA LYS A 60 14.23 21.95 29.42
C LYS A 60 15.56 21.93 30.17
N ARG A 61 16.17 20.76 30.34
CA ARG A 61 17.48 20.60 31.01
C ARG A 61 18.60 21.31 30.23
N VAL A 62 18.68 21.13 28.91
CA VAL A 62 19.73 21.78 28.09
C VAL A 62 19.50 23.27 27.89
N MET A 63 18.25 23.73 28.01
CA MET A 63 17.93 25.17 27.98
C MET A 63 18.27 25.87 29.30
N GLY A 64 18.35 25.17 30.40
CA GLY A 64 18.77 25.70 31.71
C GLY A 64 17.80 26.73 32.30
N SER A 65 18.33 27.89 32.74
CA SER A 65 17.52 28.98 33.34
C SER A 65 16.70 29.80 32.31
N ASN A 66 16.82 29.51 31.03
CA ASN A 66 16.05 30.23 30.01
C ASN A 66 14.61 29.70 29.96
N GLU A 67 13.63 30.57 30.11
CA GLU A 67 12.24 30.20 30.03
C GLU A 67 11.91 29.74 28.58
N CYS A 68 11.55 28.48 28.44
CA CYS A 68 11.16 27.92 27.13
C CYS A 68 9.81 27.19 27.22
N VAL A 69 9.03 27.33 26.18
CA VAL A 69 7.80 26.57 25.94
C VAL A 69 8.10 25.52 24.86
N VAL A 70 7.94 24.25 25.20
CA VAL A 70 8.22 23.12 24.32
C VAL A 70 6.91 22.52 23.85
N SER A 71 6.60 22.67 22.58
CA SER A 71 5.49 22.00 21.89
C SER A 71 6.04 20.75 21.20
N ILE A 72 5.54 19.59 21.59
CA ILE A 72 5.90 18.33 20.95
C ILE A 72 4.66 17.83 20.19
N ILE A 73 4.77 17.81 18.86
CA ILE A 73 3.77 17.28 17.97
C ILE A 73 4.06 15.80 17.83
N GLN A 74 3.13 14.99 18.34
CA GLN A 74 3.13 13.54 18.17
C GLN A 74 2.15 13.18 17.03
N PRO A 75 2.41 12.11 16.27
CA PRO A 75 1.39 11.56 15.39
C PRO A 75 0.15 11.24 16.22
N LYS A 76 -1.00 11.72 15.78
CA LYS A 76 -2.27 11.34 16.41
C LYS A 76 -2.37 9.81 16.31
N ILE A 77 -2.46 9.16 17.46
CA ILE A 77 -2.97 7.78 17.49
C ILE A 77 -4.39 7.91 16.94
N PRO A 78 -4.75 7.22 15.84
CA PRO A 78 -6.13 7.20 15.40
C PRO A 78 -6.97 6.78 16.61
N GLU A 79 -7.94 7.61 17.01
CA GLU A 79 -8.93 7.18 17.98
C GLU A 79 -9.50 5.87 17.42
N GLU A 80 -9.51 4.79 18.22
CA GLU A 80 -10.23 3.58 17.88
C GLU A 80 -11.68 3.99 17.64
N LYS A 81 -11.99 4.32 16.40
CA LYS A 81 -13.38 4.34 15.96
C LYS A 81 -13.81 2.90 16.13
N SER A 82 -14.64 2.65 17.12
CA SER A 82 -15.35 1.40 17.29
C SER A 82 -16.29 1.24 16.09
N ASN A 83 -15.70 0.90 14.94
CA ASN A 83 -16.43 0.30 13.86
C ASN A 83 -16.86 -1.06 14.38
N THR A 84 -18.14 -1.30 14.41
CA THR A 84 -18.83 -2.53 14.82
C THR A 84 -18.46 -3.74 13.96
N GLN A 85 -17.34 -3.72 13.26
CA GLN A 85 -16.75 -4.84 12.55
C GLN A 85 -15.87 -5.62 13.53
N SER A 86 -16.41 -6.73 14.02
CA SER A 86 -15.76 -7.64 14.98
C SER A 86 -14.59 -8.46 14.40
N GLY A 87 -13.90 -7.96 13.38
CA GLY A 87 -12.69 -8.55 12.79
C GLY A 87 -11.43 -7.84 13.30
N LYS A 88 -10.33 -8.58 13.43
CA LYS A 88 -9.02 -7.99 13.75
C LYS A 88 -8.59 -7.04 12.63
N ASN A 89 -8.61 -5.73 12.86
CA ASN A 89 -7.93 -4.78 11.99
C ASN A 89 -6.58 -4.42 12.59
N ILE A 90 -5.50 -4.98 12.03
CA ILE A 90 -4.13 -4.73 12.52
C ILE A 90 -3.50 -3.45 11.95
N ALA A 91 -4.21 -2.73 11.06
CA ALA A 91 -3.77 -1.48 10.45
C ALA A 91 -4.91 -0.44 10.41
N PRO A 92 -5.42 0.01 11.57
CA PRO A 92 -6.63 0.83 11.68
C PRO A 92 -6.51 2.24 11.08
N GLN A 93 -5.29 2.71 10.78
CA GLN A 93 -5.02 3.98 10.12
C GLN A 93 -5.35 3.95 8.62
N ILE A 94 -5.65 2.78 8.05
CA ILE A 94 -5.99 2.60 6.65
C ILE A 94 -7.50 2.42 6.54
N LYS A 95 -8.16 3.26 5.74
CA LYS A 95 -9.62 3.26 5.61
C LYS A 95 -10.14 2.09 4.78
N ASN A 96 -9.46 1.82 3.65
CA ASN A 96 -9.89 0.81 2.69
C ASN A 96 -8.72 -0.08 2.26
N PHE A 97 -8.99 -1.36 2.08
CA PHE A 97 -8.04 -2.33 1.54
C PHE A 97 -8.58 -2.89 0.24
N VAL A 98 -7.80 -2.75 -0.83
CA VAL A 98 -8.14 -3.31 -2.15
C VAL A 98 -7.19 -4.47 -2.45
N MET A 99 -7.75 -5.68 -2.47
CA MET A 99 -6.98 -6.89 -2.80
C MET A 99 -6.95 -7.09 -4.32
N VAL A 100 -5.75 -6.99 -4.92
CA VAL A 100 -5.56 -7.28 -6.35
C VAL A 100 -5.01 -8.68 -6.51
N SER A 101 -5.77 -9.54 -7.15
CA SER A 101 -5.45 -10.95 -7.33
C SER A 101 -5.54 -11.36 -8.80
N SER A 102 -4.99 -12.54 -9.12
CA SER A 102 -5.08 -13.15 -10.44
C SER A 102 -5.06 -14.67 -10.32
N GLY A 103 -5.72 -15.35 -11.23
CA GLY A 103 -5.76 -16.81 -11.25
C GLY A 103 -4.43 -17.46 -11.58
N LYS A 104 -3.57 -16.78 -12.35
CA LYS A 104 -2.23 -17.27 -12.75
C LYS A 104 -1.20 -16.15 -12.78
N GLY A 105 0.09 -16.51 -12.79
CA GLY A 105 1.20 -15.59 -12.99
C GLY A 105 1.29 -15.06 -14.43
N GLY A 106 1.94 -13.89 -14.58
CA GLY A 106 2.23 -13.32 -15.91
C GLY A 106 1.10 -12.55 -16.58
N VAL A 107 -0.07 -12.39 -15.94
CA VAL A 107 -1.19 -11.60 -16.50
C VAL A 107 -1.01 -10.08 -16.31
N GLY A 108 0.05 -9.63 -15.64
CA GLY A 108 0.30 -8.22 -15.38
C GLY A 108 -0.38 -7.68 -14.12
N LYS A 109 -0.63 -8.52 -13.13
CA LYS A 109 -1.23 -8.16 -11.83
C LYS A 109 -0.51 -6.97 -11.18
N SER A 110 0.79 -7.08 -10.91
CA SER A 110 1.58 -6.03 -10.25
C SER A 110 1.66 -4.73 -11.07
N THR A 111 1.73 -4.85 -12.41
CA THR A 111 1.66 -3.69 -13.32
C THR A 111 0.30 -2.98 -13.18
N THR A 112 -0.78 -3.75 -13.09
CA THR A 112 -2.13 -3.22 -12.90
C THR A 112 -2.28 -2.58 -11.53
N THR A 113 -1.87 -3.28 -10.46
CA THR A 113 -1.90 -2.76 -9.09
C THR A 113 -1.20 -1.41 -8.99
N LEU A 114 0.01 -1.32 -9.53
CA LEU A 114 0.81 -0.11 -9.52
C LEU A 114 0.14 1.06 -10.25
N ASN A 115 -0.32 0.82 -11.48
CA ASN A 115 -0.90 1.89 -12.29
C ASN A 115 -2.28 2.33 -11.79
N LEU A 116 -3.09 1.43 -11.21
CA LEU A 116 -4.32 1.79 -10.51
C LEU A 116 -4.03 2.65 -9.27
N ALA A 117 -3.05 2.25 -8.46
CA ALA A 117 -2.67 2.99 -7.25
C ALA A 117 -2.19 4.41 -7.58
N ILE A 118 -1.32 4.56 -8.59
CA ILE A 118 -0.84 5.88 -9.05
C ILE A 118 -2.01 6.70 -9.60
N SER A 119 -2.91 6.08 -10.38
CA SER A 119 -4.08 6.77 -10.92
C SER A 119 -5.02 7.22 -9.80
N MET A 120 -5.21 6.40 -8.77
CA MET A 120 -5.99 6.75 -7.57
C MET A 120 -5.36 7.92 -6.80
N ALA A 121 -4.03 7.95 -6.68
CA ALA A 121 -3.30 9.07 -6.06
C ALA A 121 -3.49 10.38 -6.85
N LYS A 122 -3.52 10.31 -8.19
CA LYS A 122 -3.84 11.46 -9.04
C LYS A 122 -5.25 12.02 -8.85
N LEU A 123 -6.19 11.19 -8.41
CA LEU A 123 -7.53 11.64 -7.99
C LEU A 123 -7.54 12.34 -6.62
N GLY A 124 -6.36 12.56 -6.02
CA GLY A 124 -6.19 13.25 -4.75
C GLY A 124 -6.38 12.36 -3.52
N LYS A 125 -6.40 11.03 -3.68
CA LYS A 125 -6.49 10.09 -2.57
C LYS A 125 -5.11 9.78 -2.00
N LYS A 126 -5.03 9.51 -0.69
CA LYS A 126 -3.81 9.03 -0.03
C LYS A 126 -3.72 7.53 -0.22
N VAL A 127 -2.73 7.09 -0.97
CA VAL A 127 -2.64 5.71 -1.48
C VAL A 127 -1.36 5.04 -1.01
N GLY A 128 -1.50 3.78 -0.58
CA GLY A 128 -0.38 2.89 -0.35
C GLY A 128 -0.42 1.66 -1.25
N ILE A 129 0.73 1.01 -1.41
CA ILE A 129 0.90 -0.29 -2.08
C ILE A 129 1.67 -1.20 -1.14
N LEU A 130 1.09 -2.33 -0.78
CA LEU A 130 1.78 -3.44 -0.14
C LEU A 130 2.00 -4.54 -1.17
N ASP A 131 3.26 -4.76 -1.54
CA ASP A 131 3.67 -5.90 -2.36
C ASP A 131 3.76 -7.14 -1.46
N ALA A 132 2.74 -7.99 -1.53
CA ALA A 132 2.63 -9.22 -0.79
C ALA A 132 3.12 -10.45 -1.59
N ASP A 133 3.61 -10.26 -2.82
CA ASP A 133 4.23 -11.32 -3.62
C ASP A 133 5.70 -11.53 -3.21
N ILE A 134 5.88 -12.23 -2.10
CA ILE A 134 7.20 -12.47 -1.50
C ILE A 134 8.12 -13.28 -2.41
N TYR A 135 7.57 -14.12 -3.28
CA TYR A 135 8.36 -14.96 -4.19
C TYR A 135 8.91 -14.19 -5.40
N GLY A 136 8.22 -13.14 -5.82
CA GLY A 136 8.61 -12.34 -6.98
C GLY A 136 8.22 -10.87 -6.79
N PRO A 137 8.81 -10.18 -5.80
CA PRO A 137 8.44 -8.80 -5.51
C PRO A 137 8.89 -7.89 -6.66
N ASN A 138 7.94 -7.43 -7.47
CA ASN A 138 8.21 -6.66 -8.68
C ASN A 138 7.90 -5.16 -8.52
N ILE A 139 7.08 -4.77 -7.56
CA ILE A 139 6.68 -3.37 -7.35
C ILE A 139 7.89 -2.43 -7.17
N PRO A 140 8.93 -2.77 -6.35
CA PRO A 140 10.09 -1.89 -6.21
C PRO A 140 10.80 -1.62 -7.54
N ARG A 141 10.97 -2.64 -8.40
CA ARG A 141 11.58 -2.48 -9.73
C ARG A 141 10.75 -1.55 -10.62
N MET A 142 9.45 -1.76 -10.66
CA MET A 142 8.55 -0.95 -11.49
C MET A 142 8.42 0.50 -11.01
N LEU A 143 8.73 0.77 -9.74
CA LEU A 143 8.81 2.13 -9.18
C LEU A 143 10.21 2.75 -9.23
N GLY A 144 11.23 2.01 -9.69
CA GLY A 144 12.61 2.50 -9.71
C GLY A 144 13.29 2.53 -8.33
N GLU A 145 12.77 1.78 -7.38
CA GLU A 145 13.21 1.77 -5.97
C GLU A 145 14.03 0.50 -5.61
N VAL A 146 14.61 -0.17 -6.60
CA VAL A 146 15.51 -1.30 -6.36
C VAL A 146 16.73 -0.83 -5.57
N GLY A 147 17.04 -1.51 -4.47
CA GLY A 147 18.15 -1.17 -3.58
C GLY A 147 17.86 0.00 -2.62
N THR A 148 16.70 0.67 -2.73
CA THR A 148 16.28 1.67 -1.75
C THR A 148 15.85 0.97 -0.47
N GLN A 149 16.53 1.28 0.64
CA GLN A 149 16.16 0.71 1.95
C GLN A 149 15.21 1.64 2.69
N PRO A 150 14.12 1.11 3.27
CA PRO A 150 13.21 1.90 4.09
C PRO A 150 13.90 2.39 5.36
N GLN A 151 13.59 3.62 5.76
CA GLN A 151 14.13 4.18 7.00
C GLN A 151 13.47 3.52 8.19
N VAL A 152 14.26 3.24 9.23
CA VAL A 152 13.76 2.77 10.52
C VAL A 152 13.44 3.99 11.39
N VAL A 153 12.23 4.07 11.88
CA VAL A 153 11.76 5.15 12.75
C VAL A 153 11.17 4.55 14.02
N GLY A 154 11.89 4.67 15.12
CA GLY A 154 11.55 3.92 16.35
C GLY A 154 11.73 2.42 16.11
N ASN A 155 10.64 1.67 16.29
CA ASN A 155 10.56 0.23 16.03
C ASN A 155 9.77 -0.09 14.76
N LYS A 156 9.51 0.90 13.90
CA LYS A 156 8.74 0.75 12.68
C LYS A 156 9.54 1.13 11.43
N LEU A 157 9.14 0.58 10.30
CA LEU A 157 9.68 0.90 8.99
C LEU A 157 8.86 2.03 8.36
N LYS A 158 9.51 3.06 7.89
CA LYS A 158 8.83 4.11 7.11
C LYS A 158 8.63 3.61 5.68
N PRO A 159 7.41 3.67 5.13
CA PRO A 159 7.18 3.31 3.73
C PRO A 159 7.97 4.23 2.80
N ILE A 160 8.35 3.71 1.64
CA ILE A 160 9.00 4.50 0.59
C ILE A 160 7.93 5.31 -0.11
N LEU A 161 8.07 6.64 -0.08
CA LEU A 161 7.18 7.55 -0.80
C LEU A 161 7.74 7.82 -2.19
N THR A 162 7.05 7.35 -3.20
CA THR A 162 7.46 7.51 -4.60
C THR A 162 6.24 7.63 -5.51
N HIS A 163 6.31 8.42 -6.57
CA HIS A 163 5.22 8.62 -7.56
C HIS A 163 3.85 8.96 -6.94
N GLY A 164 3.83 9.58 -5.75
CA GLY A 164 2.61 9.96 -5.04
C GLY A 164 1.95 8.83 -4.24
N VAL A 165 2.60 7.68 -4.11
CA VAL A 165 2.13 6.53 -3.32
C VAL A 165 3.15 6.12 -2.27
N GLU A 166 2.68 5.62 -1.12
CA GLU A 166 3.51 4.94 -0.13
C GLU A 166 3.68 3.48 -0.53
N MET A 167 4.90 2.98 -0.58
CA MET A 167 5.18 1.59 -0.98
C MET A 167 5.97 0.85 0.10
N MET A 168 5.59 -0.40 0.33
CA MET A 168 6.38 -1.36 1.07
C MET A 168 6.32 -2.73 0.39
N SER A 169 7.46 -3.41 0.38
CA SER A 169 7.63 -4.74 -0.21
C SER A 169 8.72 -5.49 0.54
N MET A 170 8.62 -6.80 0.58
CA MET A 170 9.75 -7.63 1.00
C MET A 170 10.98 -7.44 0.10
N GLY A 171 10.79 -7.07 -1.16
CA GLY A 171 11.87 -6.83 -2.10
C GLY A 171 12.80 -5.67 -1.74
N VAL A 172 12.36 -4.71 -0.89
CA VAL A 172 13.22 -3.62 -0.38
C VAL A 172 13.86 -3.95 0.97
N LEU A 173 13.45 -5.04 1.62
CA LEU A 173 14.00 -5.51 2.90
C LEU A 173 15.05 -6.61 2.71
N MET A 174 15.13 -7.20 1.53
CA MET A 174 16.04 -8.30 1.21
C MET A 174 17.21 -7.78 0.39
N GLU A 175 18.41 -8.30 0.64
CA GLU A 175 19.55 -8.04 -0.23
C GLU A 175 19.35 -8.69 -1.60
N GLU A 176 19.77 -8.02 -2.68
CA GLU A 176 19.72 -8.57 -4.04
C GLU A 176 20.47 -9.93 -4.10
N GLY A 177 19.79 -10.92 -4.66
CA GLY A 177 20.38 -12.27 -4.82
C GLY A 177 20.19 -13.20 -3.63
N MET A 178 19.61 -12.75 -2.51
CA MET A 178 19.24 -13.64 -1.43
C MET A 178 17.99 -14.44 -1.78
N SER A 179 18.12 -15.74 -1.99
CA SER A 179 16.97 -16.64 -2.07
C SER A 179 16.71 -17.26 -0.69
N LEU A 180 15.67 -16.81 -0.02
CA LEU A 180 15.20 -17.44 1.22
C LEU A 180 14.16 -18.50 0.87
N ILE A 181 14.31 -19.68 1.51
CA ILE A 181 13.27 -20.71 1.41
C ILE A 181 12.15 -20.34 2.38
N TRP A 182 11.12 -19.67 1.86
CA TRP A 182 9.94 -19.31 2.63
C TRP A 182 9.00 -20.50 2.80
N ARG A 183 8.61 -20.79 4.04
CA ARG A 183 7.52 -21.72 4.34
C ARG A 183 6.23 -20.90 4.53
N GLY A 184 5.06 -21.46 4.19
CA GLY A 184 3.77 -20.75 4.23
C GLY A 184 3.54 -19.94 5.49
N SER A 185 3.77 -20.51 6.69
CA SER A 185 3.64 -19.81 7.96
C SER A 185 4.60 -18.61 8.16
N MET A 186 5.75 -18.61 7.50
CA MET A 186 6.69 -17.48 7.54
C MET A 186 6.22 -16.34 6.66
N ILE A 187 5.66 -16.67 5.49
CA ILE A 187 5.06 -15.71 4.57
C ILE A 187 3.91 -14.97 5.25
N MET A 188 3.03 -15.72 5.92
CA MET A 188 1.89 -15.16 6.65
C MET A 188 2.33 -14.15 7.71
N LYS A 189 3.33 -14.51 8.52
CA LYS A 189 3.91 -13.61 9.54
C LYS A 189 4.56 -12.39 8.91
N ALA A 190 5.27 -12.54 7.79
CA ALA A 190 5.91 -11.42 7.11
C ALA A 190 4.88 -10.41 6.59
N ILE A 191 3.79 -10.90 5.99
CA ILE A 191 2.69 -10.05 5.51
C ILE A 191 2.02 -9.31 6.68
N GLU A 192 1.71 -10.00 7.78
CA GLU A 192 1.17 -9.37 8.99
C GLU A 192 2.13 -8.32 9.57
N GLN A 193 3.43 -8.59 9.58
CA GLN A 193 4.44 -7.63 10.03
C GLN A 193 4.49 -6.40 9.11
N LEU A 194 4.44 -6.57 7.79
CA LEU A 194 4.41 -5.45 6.85
C LEU A 194 3.16 -4.57 7.01
N LEU A 195 2.04 -5.13 7.44
CA LEU A 195 0.86 -4.33 7.78
C LEU A 195 1.01 -3.60 9.12
N LYS A 196 1.56 -4.27 10.15
CA LYS A 196 1.61 -3.80 11.52
C LYS A 196 2.83 -2.93 11.84
N ASP A 197 4.01 -3.35 11.35
CA ASP A 197 5.30 -2.77 11.72
C ASP A 197 5.78 -1.70 10.73
N VAL A 198 5.04 -1.48 9.63
CA VAL A 198 5.23 -0.32 8.75
C VAL A 198 4.44 0.88 9.29
N PHE A 199 5.07 2.03 9.27
CA PHE A 199 4.47 3.29 9.69
C PHE A 199 3.71 3.92 8.52
N TRP A 200 2.62 3.24 8.10
CA TRP A 200 1.69 3.79 7.12
C TRP A 200 1.08 5.09 7.62
N SER A 201 0.95 6.09 6.77
CA SER A 201 0.19 7.30 7.10
C SER A 201 -1.32 6.99 7.19
N GLU A 202 -2.15 7.99 7.47
CA GLU A 202 -3.60 7.85 7.33
C GLU A 202 -3.94 7.71 5.84
N LEU A 203 -4.05 6.47 5.35
CA LEU A 203 -4.34 6.18 3.95
C LEU A 203 -5.85 6.12 3.68
N ASP A 204 -6.27 6.64 2.54
CA ASP A 204 -7.63 6.43 2.04
C ASP A 204 -7.78 5.01 1.48
N VAL A 205 -6.71 4.46 0.87
CA VAL A 205 -6.68 3.10 0.35
C VAL A 205 -5.27 2.51 0.36
N LEU A 206 -5.18 1.23 0.74
CA LEU A 206 -3.99 0.40 0.57
C LEU A 206 -4.28 -0.69 -0.47
N PHE A 207 -3.56 -0.68 -1.58
CA PHE A 207 -3.59 -1.76 -2.55
C PHE A 207 -2.69 -2.91 -2.08
N LEU A 208 -3.24 -4.11 -2.08
CA LEU A 208 -2.55 -5.35 -1.72
C LEU A 208 -2.24 -6.11 -3.00
N ASP A 209 -0.98 -6.08 -3.45
CA ASP A 209 -0.53 -6.84 -4.62
C ASP A 209 -0.24 -8.28 -4.20
N MET A 210 -1.19 -9.18 -4.48
CA MET A 210 -1.17 -10.56 -3.98
C MET A 210 -0.24 -11.47 -4.80
N PRO A 211 0.34 -12.53 -4.22
CA PRO A 211 0.93 -13.58 -5.04
C PRO A 211 -0.11 -14.18 -5.98
N PRO A 212 0.31 -14.73 -7.14
CA PRO A 212 -0.61 -15.36 -8.07
C PRO A 212 -1.27 -16.61 -7.48
N GLY A 213 -2.50 -16.88 -7.90
CA GLY A 213 -3.28 -18.04 -7.42
C GLY A 213 -4.16 -17.71 -6.22
N THR A 214 -4.61 -18.76 -5.52
CA THR A 214 -5.61 -18.71 -4.42
C THR A 214 -5.07 -19.43 -3.19
N GLY A 215 -3.95 -18.95 -2.66
CA GLY A 215 -3.23 -19.62 -1.57
C GLY A 215 -3.49 -19.03 -0.18
N ASP A 216 -2.69 -19.46 0.79
CA ASP A 216 -2.81 -19.07 2.20
C ASP A 216 -2.58 -17.56 2.43
N ALA A 217 -1.87 -16.86 1.55
CA ALA A 217 -1.59 -15.43 1.69
C ALA A 217 -2.87 -14.59 1.62
N GLN A 218 -3.78 -14.91 0.67
CA GLN A 218 -5.06 -14.25 0.51
C GLN A 218 -5.94 -14.45 1.75
N LEU A 219 -6.00 -15.67 2.25
CA LEU A 219 -6.76 -16.01 3.46
C LEU A 219 -6.22 -15.25 4.67
N THR A 220 -4.89 -15.21 4.84
CA THR A 220 -4.25 -14.50 5.96
C THR A 220 -4.57 -13.01 5.94
N LEU A 221 -4.46 -12.38 4.77
CA LEU A 221 -4.78 -10.96 4.65
C LEU A 221 -6.25 -10.67 4.95
N ALA A 222 -7.17 -11.48 4.42
CA ALA A 222 -8.60 -11.33 4.69
C ALA A 222 -8.96 -11.53 6.17
N GLN A 223 -8.16 -12.32 6.92
CA GLN A 223 -8.32 -12.50 8.37
C GLN A 223 -7.65 -11.40 9.21
N SER A 224 -6.70 -10.67 8.64
CA SER A 224 -5.89 -9.67 9.34
C SER A 224 -6.43 -8.24 9.21
N VAL A 225 -7.10 -7.95 8.08
CA VAL A 225 -7.68 -6.63 7.79
C VAL A 225 -9.04 -6.76 7.10
N PRO A 226 -9.94 -5.76 7.26
CA PRO A 226 -11.22 -5.74 6.56
C PRO A 226 -11.00 -5.37 5.09
N VAL A 227 -10.90 -6.38 4.21
CA VAL A 227 -10.73 -6.15 2.77
C VAL A 227 -12.00 -5.54 2.21
N THR A 228 -11.93 -4.28 1.78
CA THR A 228 -13.09 -3.53 1.28
C THR A 228 -13.53 -4.04 -0.08
N ALA A 229 -12.58 -4.34 -0.99
CA ALA A 229 -12.89 -4.76 -2.33
C ALA A 229 -11.80 -5.66 -2.93
N GLY A 230 -12.20 -6.58 -3.81
CA GLY A 230 -11.34 -7.42 -4.63
C GLY A 230 -11.34 -6.97 -6.09
N VAL A 231 -10.18 -6.91 -6.71
CA VAL A 231 -10.00 -6.69 -8.15
C VAL A 231 -9.29 -7.90 -8.75
N CYS A 232 -9.88 -8.52 -9.76
CA CYS A 232 -9.29 -9.64 -10.47
C CYS A 232 -8.61 -9.16 -11.75
N VAL A 233 -7.35 -9.53 -11.97
CA VAL A 233 -6.60 -9.23 -13.19
C VAL A 233 -6.49 -10.49 -14.05
N THR A 234 -6.87 -10.37 -15.30
CA THR A 234 -6.84 -11.45 -16.30
C THR A 234 -6.30 -10.99 -17.64
N THR A 235 -6.23 -11.91 -18.60
CA THR A 235 -6.01 -11.64 -20.03
C THR A 235 -7.12 -12.30 -20.84
N PRO A 236 -7.38 -11.89 -22.11
CA PRO A 236 -8.54 -12.36 -22.89
C PRO A 236 -8.56 -13.87 -23.19
N GLN A 237 -7.42 -14.57 -23.04
CA GLN A 237 -7.34 -15.99 -23.36
C GLN A 237 -8.24 -16.84 -22.45
N VAL A 238 -8.99 -17.77 -22.99
CA VAL A 238 -9.92 -18.65 -22.27
C VAL A 238 -9.25 -19.34 -21.07
N VAL A 239 -8.03 -19.85 -21.25
CA VAL A 239 -7.28 -20.49 -20.13
C VAL A 239 -7.01 -19.51 -18.98
N ALA A 240 -6.74 -18.25 -19.29
CA ALA A 240 -6.54 -17.23 -18.25
C ALA A 240 -7.84 -16.90 -17.52
N LEU A 241 -8.95 -16.86 -18.24
CA LEU A 241 -10.28 -16.63 -17.70
C LEU A 241 -10.73 -17.78 -16.79
N ASP A 242 -10.46 -19.03 -17.17
CA ASP A 242 -10.77 -20.19 -16.31
C ASP A 242 -9.96 -20.17 -15.00
N ASP A 243 -8.69 -19.74 -15.06
CA ASP A 243 -7.89 -19.51 -13.84
C ASP A 243 -8.42 -18.33 -13.03
N SER A 244 -8.91 -17.27 -13.67
CA SER A 244 -9.47 -16.08 -13.01
C SER A 244 -10.75 -16.39 -12.23
N LYS A 245 -11.57 -17.33 -12.70
CA LYS A 245 -12.74 -17.82 -11.96
C LYS A 245 -12.34 -18.32 -10.57
N ARG A 246 -11.18 -18.98 -10.43
CA ARG A 246 -10.70 -19.43 -9.10
C ARG A 246 -10.40 -18.26 -8.17
N ALA A 247 -9.87 -17.15 -8.71
CA ALA A 247 -9.63 -15.94 -7.91
C ALA A 247 -10.94 -15.26 -7.51
N LEU A 248 -11.93 -15.23 -8.40
CA LEU A 248 -13.27 -14.71 -8.13
C LEU A 248 -14.00 -15.58 -7.10
N ASP A 249 -13.99 -16.91 -7.26
CA ASP A 249 -14.54 -17.88 -6.28
C ASP A 249 -13.89 -17.71 -4.90
N MET A 250 -12.61 -17.39 -4.86
CA MET A 250 -11.92 -17.11 -3.60
C MET A 250 -12.46 -15.84 -2.95
N PHE A 251 -12.67 -14.76 -3.70
CA PHE A 251 -13.28 -13.54 -3.16
C PHE A 251 -14.68 -13.83 -2.58
N GLU A 252 -15.53 -14.56 -3.29
CA GLU A 252 -16.84 -14.97 -2.78
C GLU A 252 -16.74 -15.79 -1.49
N LYS A 253 -15.85 -16.80 -1.43
CA LYS A 253 -15.63 -17.63 -0.25
C LYS A 253 -15.10 -16.86 0.95
N LEU A 254 -14.35 -15.80 0.70
CA LEU A 254 -13.82 -14.90 1.72
C LEU A 254 -14.76 -13.72 2.02
N HIS A 255 -15.95 -13.71 1.41
CA HIS A 255 -16.92 -12.61 1.53
C HIS A 255 -16.32 -11.23 1.20
N ILE A 256 -15.39 -11.20 0.26
CA ILE A 256 -14.79 -9.96 -0.24
C ILE A 256 -15.64 -9.46 -1.40
N PRO A 257 -16.21 -8.24 -1.31
CA PRO A 257 -16.95 -7.64 -2.43
C PRO A 257 -16.08 -7.56 -3.69
N ILE A 258 -16.57 -8.08 -4.81
CA ILE A 258 -15.83 -8.07 -6.07
C ILE A 258 -16.08 -6.74 -6.77
N ALA A 259 -15.09 -5.83 -6.73
CA ALA A 259 -15.23 -4.52 -7.39
C ALA A 259 -15.16 -4.61 -8.90
N GLY A 260 -14.48 -5.61 -9.45
CA GLY A 260 -14.44 -5.79 -10.88
C GLY A 260 -13.28 -6.63 -11.39
N VAL A 261 -13.26 -6.77 -12.71
CA VAL A 261 -12.22 -7.45 -13.46
C VAL A 261 -11.47 -6.46 -14.33
N ILE A 262 -10.15 -6.54 -14.39
CA ILE A 262 -9.33 -5.82 -15.36
C ILE A 262 -8.78 -6.82 -16.38
N GLU A 263 -9.18 -6.65 -17.63
CA GLU A 263 -8.64 -7.38 -18.75
C GLU A 263 -7.37 -6.70 -19.23
N ASN A 264 -6.22 -7.26 -18.89
CA ASN A 264 -4.93 -6.78 -19.35
C ASN A 264 -4.54 -7.47 -20.66
N MET A 265 -3.69 -6.84 -21.47
CA MET A 265 -3.28 -7.30 -22.79
C MET A 265 -4.49 -7.44 -23.74
N SER A 266 -5.50 -6.60 -23.58
CA SER A 266 -6.72 -6.53 -24.37
C SER A 266 -6.47 -5.74 -25.64
N GLY A 267 -6.09 -6.44 -26.71
CA GLY A 267 -5.74 -5.84 -27.99
C GLY A 267 -4.34 -5.20 -28.02
N PHE A 268 -3.89 -4.88 -29.23
CA PHE A 268 -2.66 -4.15 -29.52
C PHE A 268 -2.96 -3.05 -30.51
N ILE A 269 -2.65 -1.82 -30.14
CA ILE A 269 -2.79 -0.66 -31.04
C ILE A 269 -1.45 -0.46 -31.75
N CYS A 270 -1.43 -0.67 -33.06
CA CYS A 270 -0.22 -0.46 -33.88
C CYS A 270 0.15 1.02 -33.89
N PRO A 271 1.36 1.42 -33.43
CA PRO A 271 1.76 2.83 -33.37
C PRO A 271 1.82 3.51 -34.74
N GLU A 272 2.10 2.75 -35.81
CA GLU A 272 2.25 3.30 -37.17
C GLU A 272 0.89 3.52 -37.85
N SER A 273 -0.03 2.56 -37.70
CA SER A 273 -1.33 2.57 -38.46
C SER A 273 -2.52 2.98 -37.60
N GLY A 274 -2.38 3.02 -36.28
CA GLY A 274 -3.49 3.19 -35.32
C GLY A 274 -4.50 2.05 -35.29
N LYS A 275 -4.26 0.97 -36.07
CA LYS A 275 -5.17 -0.19 -36.17
C LYS A 275 -5.00 -1.07 -34.93
N GLU A 276 -6.14 -1.47 -34.36
CA GLU A 276 -6.19 -2.40 -33.22
C GLU A 276 -6.23 -3.86 -33.74
N TYR A 277 -5.48 -4.73 -33.06
CA TYR A 277 -5.38 -6.16 -33.33
C TYR A 277 -5.66 -6.94 -32.05
N ASP A 278 -6.61 -7.86 -32.08
CA ASP A 278 -7.00 -8.71 -30.95
C ASP A 278 -6.06 -9.93 -30.86
N ILE A 279 -4.81 -9.71 -30.41
CA ILE A 279 -3.74 -10.73 -30.40
C ILE A 279 -4.13 -11.93 -29.53
N PHE A 280 -4.80 -11.70 -28.41
CA PHE A 280 -5.18 -12.75 -27.44
C PHE A 280 -6.69 -13.03 -27.41
N GLY A 281 -7.46 -12.49 -28.35
CA GLY A 281 -8.92 -12.58 -28.39
C GLY A 281 -9.59 -11.37 -27.73
N LYS A 282 -10.92 -11.37 -27.70
CA LYS A 282 -11.75 -10.26 -27.18
C LYS A 282 -13.12 -10.75 -26.72
N GLY A 283 -13.70 -10.08 -25.71
CA GLY A 283 -15.13 -10.14 -25.37
C GLY A 283 -15.57 -11.24 -24.42
N THR A 284 -14.70 -12.17 -24.02
CA THR A 284 -15.07 -13.26 -23.11
C THR A 284 -15.01 -12.86 -21.63
N THR A 285 -14.29 -11.80 -21.28
CA THR A 285 -14.16 -11.32 -19.90
C THR A 285 -15.45 -10.72 -19.36
N GLU A 286 -16.25 -10.08 -20.20
CA GLU A 286 -17.57 -9.55 -19.81
C GLU A 286 -18.53 -10.65 -19.33
N GLU A 287 -18.51 -11.82 -19.99
CA GLU A 287 -19.34 -12.96 -19.58
C GLU A 287 -18.94 -13.48 -18.21
N VAL A 288 -17.63 -13.54 -17.95
CA VAL A 288 -17.11 -13.92 -16.64
C VAL A 288 -17.48 -12.88 -15.58
N ALA A 289 -17.30 -11.59 -15.83
CA ALA A 289 -17.67 -10.53 -14.89
C ALA A 289 -19.17 -10.60 -14.53
N LYS A 290 -20.05 -10.76 -15.52
CA LYS A 290 -21.50 -10.90 -15.29
C LYS A 290 -21.86 -12.13 -14.46
N ALA A 291 -21.14 -13.23 -14.61
CA ALA A 291 -21.40 -14.46 -13.84
C ALA A 291 -21.11 -14.29 -12.35
N TYR A 292 -20.29 -13.32 -11.97
CA TYR A 292 -19.95 -12.96 -10.57
C TYR A 292 -20.59 -11.63 -10.13
N ASP A 293 -21.65 -11.18 -10.80
CA ASP A 293 -22.38 -9.95 -10.51
C ASP A 293 -21.47 -8.71 -10.39
N THR A 294 -20.50 -8.62 -11.31
CA THR A 294 -19.52 -7.54 -11.35
C THR A 294 -19.31 -7.03 -12.80
N GLU A 295 -18.37 -6.09 -12.96
CA GLU A 295 -18.11 -5.44 -14.24
C GLU A 295 -16.64 -5.54 -14.67
N VAL A 296 -16.36 -5.29 -15.95
CA VAL A 296 -15.01 -5.07 -16.47
C VAL A 296 -14.65 -3.60 -16.24
N LEU A 297 -13.78 -3.33 -15.25
CA LEU A 297 -13.34 -1.98 -14.90
C LEU A 297 -12.52 -1.32 -16.02
N ALA A 298 -11.70 -2.10 -16.70
CA ALA A 298 -10.94 -1.65 -17.86
C ALA A 298 -10.45 -2.81 -18.74
N GLU A 299 -10.29 -2.50 -20.00
CA GLU A 299 -9.55 -3.29 -20.99
C GLU A 299 -8.24 -2.57 -21.31
N ILE A 300 -7.10 -3.11 -20.84
CA ILE A 300 -5.78 -2.49 -20.97
C ILE A 300 -5.06 -3.07 -22.19
N PRO A 301 -4.72 -2.26 -23.21
CA PRO A 301 -4.07 -2.76 -24.40
C PRO A 301 -2.60 -3.11 -24.17
N ILE A 302 -2.05 -3.91 -25.04
CA ILE A 302 -0.60 -4.08 -25.16
C ILE A 302 -0.02 -2.79 -25.71
N GLU A 303 0.79 -2.12 -24.89
CA GLU A 303 1.48 -0.89 -25.25
C GLU A 303 2.96 -1.01 -24.86
N PRO A 304 3.92 -0.82 -25.79
CA PRO A 304 5.36 -0.94 -25.50
C PRO A 304 5.81 -0.05 -24.33
N ALA A 305 5.21 1.13 -24.17
CA ALA A 305 5.50 2.07 -23.10
C ALA A 305 5.26 1.47 -21.69
N VAL A 306 4.24 0.61 -21.53
CA VAL A 306 3.96 -0.07 -20.26
C VAL A 306 5.12 -0.97 -19.84
N ARG A 307 5.64 -1.78 -20.80
CA ARG A 307 6.79 -2.65 -20.55
C ARG A 307 8.05 -1.84 -20.27
N VAL A 308 8.38 -0.90 -21.17
CA VAL A 308 9.57 -0.05 -21.01
C VAL A 308 9.53 0.72 -19.69
N GLY A 309 8.37 1.27 -19.35
CA GLY A 309 8.16 2.00 -18.10
C GLY A 309 8.36 1.09 -16.88
N GLY A 310 7.76 -0.11 -16.87
CA GLY A 310 7.92 -1.10 -15.80
C GLY A 310 9.37 -1.55 -15.61
N ASP A 311 10.11 -1.79 -16.71
CA ASP A 311 11.51 -2.21 -16.66
C ASP A 311 12.44 -1.09 -16.16
N SER A 312 12.10 0.18 -16.45
CA SER A 312 12.95 1.36 -16.15
C SER A 312 12.51 2.14 -14.89
N GLY A 313 11.51 1.65 -14.13
CA GLY A 313 11.01 2.35 -12.96
C GLY A 313 10.22 3.62 -13.29
N LYS A 314 9.60 3.67 -14.45
CA LYS A 314 8.83 4.82 -14.96
C LYS A 314 7.40 4.41 -15.29
N PRO A 315 6.52 4.23 -14.30
CA PRO A 315 5.14 3.80 -14.51
C PRO A 315 4.39 4.66 -15.53
N VAL A 316 3.69 4.01 -16.47
CA VAL A 316 2.99 4.71 -17.56
C VAL A 316 1.95 5.70 -17.05
N SER A 317 1.22 5.36 -16.00
CA SER A 317 0.23 6.25 -15.38
C SER A 317 0.86 7.54 -14.81
N PHE A 318 2.16 7.54 -14.47
CA PHE A 318 2.84 8.72 -13.98
C PHE A 318 3.55 9.51 -15.08
N TYR A 319 4.34 8.82 -15.91
CA TYR A 319 5.22 9.46 -16.88
C TYR A 319 4.58 9.74 -18.25
N GLU A 320 3.56 8.95 -18.62
CA GLU A 320 2.84 9.11 -19.89
C GLU A 320 1.31 9.29 -19.67
N PRO A 321 0.89 10.33 -18.94
CA PRO A 321 -0.51 10.49 -18.51
C PRO A 321 -1.50 10.64 -19.69
N ASN A 322 -1.01 10.98 -20.87
CA ASN A 322 -1.82 11.14 -22.07
C ASN A 322 -1.92 9.86 -22.92
N SER A 323 -1.20 8.79 -22.58
CA SER A 323 -1.28 7.50 -23.28
C SER A 323 -2.66 6.88 -23.12
N VAL A 324 -3.01 5.97 -24.04
CA VAL A 324 -4.30 5.25 -23.99
C VAL A 324 -4.38 4.43 -22.70
N THR A 325 -3.31 3.75 -22.34
CA THR A 325 -3.22 2.92 -21.13
C THR A 325 -3.39 3.75 -19.87
N ALA A 326 -2.69 4.88 -19.74
CA ALA A 326 -2.80 5.74 -18.56
C ALA A 326 -4.24 6.26 -18.35
N LYS A 327 -4.91 6.69 -19.44
CA LYS A 327 -6.31 7.13 -19.38
C LYS A 327 -7.28 6.02 -19.03
N ARG A 328 -7.02 4.76 -19.47
CA ARG A 328 -7.84 3.62 -19.08
C ARG A 328 -7.67 3.29 -17.59
N TYR A 329 -6.45 3.35 -17.05
CA TYR A 329 -6.22 3.20 -15.60
C TYR A 329 -6.83 4.33 -14.78
N GLU A 330 -6.81 5.58 -15.27
CA GLU A 330 -7.46 6.71 -14.60
C GLU A 330 -8.97 6.51 -14.48
N LYS A 331 -9.63 6.10 -15.57
CA LYS A 331 -11.06 5.76 -15.55
C LYS A 331 -11.38 4.59 -14.63
N ALA A 332 -10.56 3.52 -14.68
CA ALA A 332 -10.72 2.36 -13.82
C ALA A 332 -10.54 2.74 -12.34
N ALA A 333 -9.57 3.59 -12.01
CA ALA A 333 -9.35 4.07 -10.65
C ALA A 333 -10.53 4.92 -10.14
N ALA A 334 -11.07 5.81 -10.98
CA ALA A 334 -12.26 6.60 -10.64
C ALA A 334 -13.47 5.69 -10.38
N ARG A 335 -13.71 4.71 -11.26
CA ARG A 335 -14.81 3.76 -11.10
C ARG A 335 -14.64 2.87 -9.86
N LEU A 336 -13.43 2.37 -9.62
CA LEU A 336 -13.11 1.59 -8.43
C LEU A 336 -13.37 2.41 -7.15
N TRP A 337 -13.04 3.71 -7.17
CA TRP A 337 -13.30 4.57 -6.02
C TRP A 337 -14.79 4.75 -5.75
N GLU A 338 -15.61 4.96 -6.78
CA GLU A 338 -17.08 5.00 -6.64
C GLU A 338 -17.63 3.70 -6.02
N ILE A 339 -17.13 2.55 -6.46
CA ILE A 339 -17.54 1.25 -5.89
C ILE A 339 -17.14 1.14 -4.42
N ILE A 340 -15.93 1.57 -4.05
CA ILE A 340 -15.48 1.58 -2.66
C ILE A 340 -16.38 2.48 -1.80
N GLU A 341 -16.74 3.67 -2.29
CA GLU A 341 -17.65 4.58 -1.58
C GLU A 341 -19.03 3.92 -1.38
N ASN A 342 -19.59 3.29 -2.40
CA ASN A 342 -20.88 2.58 -2.30
C ASN A 342 -20.80 1.43 -1.27
N ILE A 343 -19.74 0.60 -1.30
CA ILE A 343 -19.54 -0.47 -0.31
C ILE A 343 -19.50 0.10 1.11
N ASN A 344 -18.82 1.23 1.31
CA ASN A 344 -18.73 1.88 2.62
C ASN A 344 -20.07 2.46 3.08
N ASP A 345 -20.85 3.03 2.17
CA ASP A 345 -22.18 3.59 2.45
C ASP A 345 -23.19 2.48 2.80
N ASP A 346 -23.05 1.29 2.23
CA ASP A 346 -23.86 0.11 2.54
C ASP A 346 -23.43 -0.61 3.84
N GLY A 347 -22.50 -0.04 4.62
CA GLY A 347 -22.07 -0.57 5.93
C GLY A 347 -20.67 -1.20 5.91
N GLY A 348 -19.99 -1.17 4.79
CA GLY A 348 -18.63 -1.70 4.63
C GLY A 348 -18.58 -3.23 4.45
N ALA A 349 -17.40 -3.75 4.15
CA ALA A 349 -17.17 -5.19 3.98
C ALA A 349 -17.31 -5.94 5.30
N ASP A 350 -18.19 -6.93 5.38
CA ASP A 350 -18.33 -7.79 6.56
C ASP A 350 -17.43 -9.02 6.46
N ASN A 351 -16.25 -8.93 7.04
CA ASN A 351 -15.31 -10.05 7.15
C ASN A 351 -15.44 -10.81 8.50
N SER A 352 -16.45 -10.52 9.29
CA SER A 352 -16.65 -11.10 10.64
C SER A 352 -16.87 -12.62 10.64
N SER A 353 -17.30 -13.18 9.52
CA SER A 353 -17.60 -14.61 9.37
C SER A 353 -16.37 -15.47 8.99
N ILE A 354 -15.22 -14.87 8.70
CA ILE A 354 -14.00 -15.60 8.34
C ILE A 354 -13.36 -16.17 9.61
N GLN A 355 -13.72 -17.43 9.96
CA GLN A 355 -13.12 -18.11 11.10
C GLN A 355 -11.73 -18.66 10.72
N PRO A 356 -10.72 -18.61 11.64
CA PRO A 356 -9.45 -19.27 11.41
C PRO A 356 -9.68 -20.79 11.30
N VAL A 357 -9.18 -21.39 10.22
CA VAL A 357 -9.19 -22.85 10.08
C VAL A 357 -8.21 -23.42 11.11
N MET A 358 -8.69 -23.90 12.22
CA MET A 358 -7.87 -24.43 13.33
C MET A 358 -7.27 -25.82 13.05
N ASP A 359 -7.75 -26.52 12.05
CA ASP A 359 -7.27 -27.87 11.69
C ASP A 359 -6.56 -27.80 10.34
N GLY A 360 -5.28 -28.17 10.33
CA GLY A 360 -4.37 -28.20 9.18
C GLY A 360 -4.85 -28.96 7.91
N LYS A 361 -6.13 -28.89 7.62
CA LYS A 361 -6.75 -29.33 6.38
C LYS A 361 -7.06 -28.09 5.55
N SER A 362 -6.36 -27.96 4.42
CA SER A 362 -6.62 -26.99 3.40
C SER A 362 -8.13 -26.86 3.13
N ALA A 363 -8.66 -25.63 3.11
CA ALA A 363 -10.05 -25.33 2.76
C ALA A 363 -10.43 -25.74 1.31
N CYS A 364 -9.47 -26.27 0.55
CA CYS A 364 -9.63 -26.71 -0.84
C CYS A 364 -9.93 -28.20 -1.04
N SER A 365 -10.27 -28.97 0.02
CA SER A 365 -10.65 -30.37 -0.13
C SER A 365 -12.16 -30.55 0.15
N LYS A 366 -12.97 -30.17 -0.84
CA LYS A 366 -14.25 -30.81 -1.20
C LYS A 366 -14.61 -30.44 -2.61
#